data_682eb5696aca2db7fec4e1908376fd87
#
_entry.id   682eb5696aca2db7fec4e1908376fd87
#
_cell.length_a   1.000
_cell.length_b   1.000
_cell.length_c   1.000
_cell.angle_alpha   90.00
_cell.angle_beta   90.00
_cell.angle_gamma   90.00
#
_symmetry.space_group_name_H-M   'P 1'
#
loop_
_entity.id
_entity.type
_entity.pdbx_description
1 polymer ?
#
loop_
_entity_poly.entity_id
_entity_poly.type
_entity_poly.pdbx_seq_one_letter_code
_entity_poly.pdbx_strand_id
1 'polypeptide(L)'
;CQKCDKYCAFEGLKHLKPRILSCHAGLSLFSMPLIRDGHLYGFMLCGQVRAKYQEYKTIVIDNECSWMDEPKIKAEWSQVAVVDNNTLVASANLLNFIVDNFETEQQQPDEFVIPPTSYMRHYFTEPSRHEKKLLAALRYIDENLYSELSLESVAAHVCLSANYFSRFFKKRQG
;
A
#
# COMPACT_ATOMS: atom_id res chain seq x y z
N CYS A 1 -4.92 4.64 -0.99
CA CYS A 1 -5.18 4.18 0.36
C CYS A 1 -4.10 3.19 0.84
N GLN A 2 -2.88 3.69 1.07
CA GLN A 2 -1.68 2.90 1.42
C GLN A 2 -1.87 1.90 2.57
N LYS A 3 -2.70 2.21 3.57
CA LYS A 3 -2.95 1.28 4.69
C LYS A 3 -3.72 0.03 4.23
N CYS A 4 -4.72 0.20 3.38
CA CYS A 4 -5.47 -0.94 2.83
C CYS A 4 -4.60 -1.79 1.91
N ASP A 5 -3.77 -1.16 1.07
CA ASP A 5 -2.87 -1.86 0.15
C ASP A 5 -1.84 -2.69 0.94
N LYS A 6 -1.25 -2.10 1.98
CA LYS A 6 -0.34 -2.82 2.90
C LYS A 6 -1.03 -3.99 3.60
N TYR A 7 -2.24 -3.78 4.11
CA TYR A 7 -2.99 -4.86 4.76
C TYR A 7 -3.30 -5.99 3.77
N CYS A 8 -3.73 -5.64 2.56
CA CYS A 8 -4.01 -6.59 1.50
C CYS A 8 -2.75 -7.39 1.12
N ALA A 9 -1.61 -6.72 0.98
CA ALA A 9 -0.32 -7.34 0.71
C ALA A 9 0.07 -8.34 1.82
N PHE A 10 -0.13 -7.96 3.08
CA PHE A 10 0.14 -8.83 4.22
C PHE A 10 -0.75 -10.09 4.24
N GLU A 11 -2.04 -9.94 3.97
CA GLU A 11 -2.95 -11.08 3.89
C GLU A 11 -2.58 -12.02 2.72
N GLY A 12 -2.19 -11.44 1.57
CA GLY A 12 -1.67 -12.23 0.44
C GLY A 12 -0.42 -13.04 0.82
N LEU A 13 0.54 -12.42 1.49
CA LEU A 13 1.76 -13.09 1.95
C LEU A 13 1.49 -14.17 2.98
N LYS A 14 0.61 -13.90 3.95
CA LYS A 14 0.26 -14.85 5.02
C LYS A 14 -0.34 -16.15 4.49
N HIS A 15 -1.10 -16.06 3.42
CA HIS A 15 -1.83 -17.20 2.88
C HIS A 15 -1.22 -17.76 1.59
N LEU A 16 -0.25 -17.06 0.99
CA LEU A 16 0.34 -17.38 -0.33
C LEU A 16 -0.72 -17.63 -1.41
N LYS A 17 -1.85 -16.95 -1.28
CA LYS A 17 -3.00 -17.02 -2.19
C LYS A 17 -3.69 -15.67 -2.22
N PRO A 18 -4.19 -15.22 -3.37
CA PRO A 18 -4.93 -13.99 -3.44
C PRO A 18 -6.21 -14.09 -2.60
N ARG A 19 -6.41 -13.11 -1.73
CA ARG A 19 -7.65 -12.97 -0.95
C ARG A 19 -8.30 -11.66 -1.31
N ILE A 20 -9.53 -11.74 -1.78
CA ILE A 20 -10.30 -10.54 -2.10
C ILE A 20 -10.76 -9.91 -0.79
N LEU A 21 -10.43 -8.64 -0.63
CA LEU A 21 -10.79 -7.81 0.52
C LEU A 21 -11.51 -6.56 0.04
N SER A 22 -12.26 -5.94 0.91
CA SER A 22 -12.85 -4.62 0.67
C SER A 22 -12.10 -3.56 1.46
N CYS A 23 -11.70 -2.47 0.83
CA CYS A 23 -11.08 -1.36 1.55
C CYS A 23 -12.14 -0.55 2.34
N HIS A 24 -11.70 0.38 3.20
CA HIS A 24 -12.59 1.26 3.96
C HIS A 24 -13.54 2.11 3.09
N ALA A 25 -13.21 2.29 1.81
CA ALA A 25 -14.05 2.97 0.83
C ALA A 25 -14.98 2.03 0.06
N GLY A 26 -15.07 0.75 0.45
CA GLY A 26 -15.92 -0.23 -0.21
C GLY A 26 -15.41 -0.71 -1.58
N LEU A 27 -14.12 -0.43 -1.90
CA LEU A 27 -13.51 -0.94 -3.14
C LEU A 27 -12.87 -2.30 -2.86
N SER A 28 -13.13 -3.25 -3.75
CA SER A 28 -12.56 -4.59 -3.69
C SER A 28 -11.18 -4.64 -4.32
N LEU A 29 -10.26 -5.31 -3.65
CA LEU A 29 -8.89 -5.48 -4.07
C LEU A 29 -8.35 -6.83 -3.58
N PHE A 30 -7.32 -7.34 -4.25
CA PHE A 30 -6.56 -8.51 -3.84
C PHE A 30 -5.10 -8.36 -4.20
N SER A 31 -4.23 -9.08 -3.53
CA SER A 31 -2.79 -9.07 -3.81
C SER A 31 -2.21 -10.46 -3.79
N MET A 32 -1.08 -10.62 -4.47
CA MET A 32 -0.26 -11.81 -4.48
C MET A 32 1.21 -11.41 -4.27
N PRO A 33 1.95 -12.06 -3.34
CA PRO A 33 3.37 -11.83 -3.21
C PRO A 33 4.11 -12.41 -4.42
N LEU A 34 5.15 -11.72 -4.87
CA LEU A 34 6.11 -12.22 -5.86
C LEU A 34 7.32 -12.75 -5.11
N ILE A 35 7.43 -14.05 -5.04
CA ILE A 35 8.51 -14.72 -4.32
C ILE A 35 9.31 -15.53 -5.36
N ARG A 36 10.62 -15.45 -5.28
CA ARG A 36 11.55 -16.23 -6.10
C ARG A 36 12.75 -16.63 -5.27
N ASP A 37 13.16 -17.89 -5.34
CA ASP A 37 14.28 -18.45 -4.57
C ASP A 37 14.17 -18.16 -3.05
N GLY A 38 12.95 -18.24 -2.51
CA GLY A 38 12.66 -17.91 -1.11
C GLY A 38 12.73 -16.42 -0.75
N HIS A 39 12.97 -15.52 -1.72
CA HIS A 39 13.03 -14.07 -1.50
C HIS A 39 11.78 -13.36 -2.00
N LEU A 40 11.24 -12.48 -1.17
CA LEU A 40 10.13 -11.61 -1.55
C LEU A 40 10.65 -10.43 -2.40
N TYR A 41 10.25 -10.36 -3.65
CA TYR A 41 10.57 -9.27 -4.57
C TYR A 41 9.57 -8.11 -4.53
N GLY A 42 8.32 -8.40 -4.17
CA GLY A 42 7.27 -7.40 -4.12
C GLY A 42 5.88 -8.01 -4.05
N PHE A 43 4.90 -7.21 -4.44
CA PHE A 43 3.50 -7.64 -4.49
C PHE A 43 2.84 -7.17 -5.78
N MET A 44 2.05 -8.03 -6.37
CA MET A 44 1.05 -7.61 -7.36
C MET A 44 -0.24 -7.27 -6.62
N LEU A 45 -0.72 -6.04 -6.81
CA LEU A 45 -2.03 -5.60 -6.30
C LEU A 45 -2.96 -5.42 -7.49
N CYS A 46 -4.15 -5.98 -7.37
CA CYS A 46 -5.19 -5.90 -8.38
C CYS A 46 -6.50 -5.49 -7.75
N GLY A 47 -7.36 -4.81 -8.53
CA GLY A 47 -8.68 -4.41 -8.08
C GLY A 47 -8.83 -2.91 -8.01
N GLN A 48 -9.24 -2.40 -6.83
CA GLN A 48 -9.76 -1.06 -6.61
C GLN A 48 -11.02 -0.80 -7.46
N VAL A 49 -11.88 -1.81 -7.51
CA VAL A 49 -13.16 -1.79 -8.21
C VAL A 49 -14.32 -1.95 -7.23
N ARG A 50 -15.52 -1.56 -7.62
CA ARG A 50 -16.71 -1.83 -6.84
C ARG A 50 -17.20 -3.24 -7.15
N ALA A 51 -17.30 -4.11 -6.13
CA ALA A 51 -17.98 -5.39 -6.30
C ALA A 51 -19.48 -5.17 -6.40
N LYS A 52 -20.13 -5.92 -7.28
CA LYS A 52 -21.60 -5.88 -7.44
C LYS A 52 -22.32 -6.22 -6.12
N TYR A 53 -21.76 -7.13 -5.35
CA TYR A 53 -22.24 -7.50 -4.02
C TYR A 53 -21.12 -7.36 -3.00
N GLN A 54 -21.40 -6.72 -1.87
CA GLN A 54 -20.45 -6.50 -0.77
C GLN A 54 -20.36 -7.74 0.13
N GLU A 55 -19.65 -8.76 -0.34
CA GLU A 55 -19.49 -10.05 0.38
C GLU A 55 -18.10 -10.22 1.00
N TYR A 56 -17.17 -9.31 0.67
CA TYR A 56 -15.79 -9.44 1.10
C TYR A 56 -15.52 -8.74 2.45
N LYS A 57 -14.61 -9.34 3.22
CA LYS A 57 -14.19 -8.77 4.50
C LYS A 57 -13.65 -7.36 4.29
N THR A 58 -14.23 -6.39 4.99
CA THR A 58 -13.78 -5.01 4.96
C THR A 58 -12.54 -4.81 5.84
N ILE A 59 -11.54 -4.14 5.30
CA ILE A 59 -10.37 -3.69 6.03
C ILE A 59 -10.78 -2.50 6.88
N VAL A 60 -10.81 -2.69 8.19
CA VAL A 60 -11.08 -1.62 9.14
C VAL A 60 -9.81 -0.81 9.34
N ILE A 61 -9.90 0.49 9.11
CA ILE A 61 -8.83 1.44 9.42
C ILE A 61 -9.40 2.41 10.45
N ASP A 62 -8.71 2.56 11.56
CA ASP A 62 -9.03 3.58 12.55
C ASP A 62 -8.74 4.97 11.96
N ASN A 63 -9.68 5.48 11.23
CA ASN A 63 -9.67 6.82 10.68
C ASN A 63 -11.10 7.35 10.65
N GLU A 64 -11.34 8.37 11.42
CA GLU A 64 -12.60 9.13 11.44
C GLU A 64 -12.78 10.01 10.18
N CYS A 65 -12.01 9.80 9.13
CA CYS A 65 -12.10 10.61 7.94
C CYS A 65 -13.28 10.16 7.09
N SER A 66 -14.36 10.91 7.14
CA SER A 66 -15.52 10.75 6.28
C SER A 66 -15.20 11.24 4.86
N TRP A 67 -14.47 10.43 4.09
CA TRP A 67 -14.16 10.74 2.69
C TRP A 67 -15.41 10.90 1.83
N MET A 68 -16.55 10.33 2.25
CA MET A 68 -17.86 10.45 1.60
C MET A 68 -18.44 11.87 1.68
N ASP A 69 -17.97 12.69 2.60
CA ASP A 69 -18.47 14.07 2.76
C ASP A 69 -17.82 15.01 1.73
N GLU A 70 -16.76 14.60 1.06
CA GLU A 70 -16.12 15.33 -0.01
C GLU A 70 -16.84 15.08 -1.35
N PRO A 71 -17.62 16.06 -1.90
CA PRO A 71 -18.42 15.86 -3.11
C PRO A 71 -17.61 15.42 -4.32
N LYS A 72 -16.37 15.91 -4.44
CA LYS A 72 -15.45 15.57 -5.54
C LYS A 72 -15.05 14.11 -5.46
N ILE A 73 -14.64 13.62 -4.29
CA ILE A 73 -14.25 12.22 -4.07
C ILE A 73 -15.44 11.29 -4.29
N LYS A 74 -16.64 11.68 -3.85
CA LYS A 74 -17.86 10.93 -4.08
C LYS A 74 -18.20 10.82 -5.57
N ALA A 75 -18.01 11.89 -6.34
CA ALA A 75 -18.22 11.87 -7.79
C ALA A 75 -17.24 10.91 -8.48
N GLU A 76 -15.95 10.97 -8.15
CA GLU A 76 -14.94 10.05 -8.68
C GLU A 76 -15.22 8.59 -8.28
N TRP A 77 -15.58 8.37 -7.02
CA TRP A 77 -15.93 7.03 -6.55
C TRP A 77 -17.13 6.44 -7.32
N SER A 78 -18.11 7.28 -7.69
CA SER A 78 -19.26 6.83 -8.46
C SER A 78 -18.92 6.34 -9.88
N GLN A 79 -17.80 6.81 -10.43
CA GLN A 79 -17.28 6.42 -11.74
C GLN A 79 -16.43 5.15 -11.71
N VAL A 80 -16.02 4.67 -10.53
CA VAL A 80 -15.26 3.43 -10.42
C VAL A 80 -16.09 2.26 -10.97
N ALA A 81 -15.46 1.44 -11.80
CA ALA A 81 -16.10 0.30 -12.45
C ALA A 81 -16.75 -0.66 -11.44
N VAL A 82 -17.95 -1.10 -11.75
CA VAL A 82 -18.65 -2.15 -11.00
C VAL A 82 -18.35 -3.48 -11.67
N VAL A 83 -17.84 -4.43 -10.91
CA VAL A 83 -17.42 -5.74 -11.39
C VAL A 83 -18.23 -6.83 -10.69
N ASP A 84 -18.64 -7.84 -11.44
CA ASP A 84 -19.31 -9.01 -10.88
C ASP A 84 -18.36 -9.81 -9.99
N ASN A 85 -18.88 -10.38 -8.90
CA ASN A 85 -18.08 -11.12 -7.94
C ASN A 85 -17.39 -12.36 -8.56
N ASN A 86 -18.04 -13.03 -9.52
CA ASN A 86 -17.42 -14.15 -10.23
C ASN A 86 -16.21 -13.70 -11.07
N THR A 87 -16.30 -12.53 -11.68
CA THR A 87 -15.18 -11.92 -12.43
C THR A 87 -14.03 -11.60 -11.49
N LEU A 88 -14.29 -11.07 -10.28
CA LEU A 88 -13.24 -10.82 -9.28
C LEU A 88 -12.55 -12.12 -8.85
N VAL A 89 -13.32 -13.16 -8.57
CA VAL A 89 -12.78 -14.48 -8.21
C VAL A 89 -11.97 -15.07 -9.37
N ALA A 90 -12.47 -14.98 -10.60
CA ALA A 90 -11.75 -15.46 -11.78
C ALA A 90 -10.43 -14.69 -11.99
N SER A 91 -10.43 -13.37 -11.78
CA SER A 91 -9.22 -12.53 -11.87
C SER A 91 -8.20 -12.90 -10.78
N ALA A 92 -8.67 -13.17 -9.56
CA ALA A 92 -7.80 -13.61 -8.47
C ALA A 92 -7.17 -14.98 -8.76
N ASN A 93 -7.95 -15.92 -9.29
CA ASN A 93 -7.46 -17.23 -9.70
C ASN A 93 -6.47 -17.15 -10.88
N LEU A 94 -6.73 -16.27 -11.84
CA LEU A 94 -5.82 -16.01 -12.95
C LEU A 94 -4.49 -15.43 -12.45
N LEU A 95 -4.53 -14.48 -11.51
CA LEU A 95 -3.32 -13.93 -10.92
C LEU A 95 -2.51 -15.02 -10.19
N ASN A 96 -3.20 -15.87 -9.41
CA ASN A 96 -2.55 -17.00 -8.75
C ASN A 96 -1.86 -17.93 -9.79
N PHE A 97 -2.59 -18.28 -10.85
CA PHE A 97 -2.04 -19.12 -11.92
C PHE A 97 -0.81 -18.48 -12.59
N ILE A 98 -0.86 -17.17 -12.87
CA ILE A 98 0.27 -16.45 -13.45
C ILE A 98 1.48 -16.51 -12.52
N VAL A 99 1.31 -16.19 -11.24
CA VAL A 99 2.41 -16.19 -10.27
C VAL A 99 3.00 -17.60 -10.11
N ASP A 100 2.16 -18.61 -9.93
CA ASP A 100 2.59 -20.01 -9.79
C ASP A 100 3.41 -20.50 -11.02
N ASN A 101 3.05 -20.05 -12.23
CA ASN A 101 3.79 -20.42 -13.44
C ASN A 101 5.06 -19.62 -13.66
N PHE A 102 5.16 -18.41 -13.14
CA PHE A 102 6.42 -17.65 -13.13
C PHE A 102 7.47 -18.27 -12.21
N GLU A 103 7.04 -18.98 -11.17
CA GLU A 103 7.93 -19.66 -10.23
C GLU A 103 8.45 -20.99 -10.78
N THR A 104 7.71 -21.64 -11.69
CA THR A 104 7.99 -23.02 -12.14
C THR A 104 9.14 -23.15 -13.13
N GLU A 105 9.67 -22.07 -13.69
CA GLU A 105 10.80 -22.16 -14.64
C GLU A 105 12.18 -22.34 -13.98
N GLN A 106 12.29 -22.29 -12.67
CA GLN A 106 13.55 -22.57 -11.97
C GLN A 106 13.29 -23.24 -10.60
N GLN A 107 13.95 -24.36 -10.39
CA GLN A 107 14.06 -25.22 -9.20
C GLN A 107 13.38 -24.68 -7.92
N GLN A 108 12.37 -25.40 -7.42
CA GLN A 108 11.78 -25.14 -6.11
C GLN A 108 12.89 -25.10 -5.06
N PRO A 109 12.99 -24.04 -4.23
CA PRO A 109 13.84 -24.09 -3.06
C PRO A 109 13.27 -25.17 -2.12
N ASP A 110 14.14 -26.02 -1.57
CA ASP A 110 13.78 -27.12 -0.67
C ASP A 110 13.09 -26.63 0.63
N GLU A 111 13.09 -25.33 0.89
CA GLU A 111 12.47 -24.72 2.06
C GLU A 111 12.01 -23.28 1.77
N PHE A 112 10.70 -23.05 1.94
CA PHE A 112 10.13 -21.70 1.87
C PHE A 112 10.49 -20.92 3.13
N VAL A 113 11.49 -20.07 3.05
CA VAL A 113 11.87 -19.18 4.14
C VAL A 113 10.99 -17.94 4.09
N ILE A 114 10.00 -17.87 4.99
CA ILE A 114 9.30 -16.61 5.23
C ILE A 114 10.37 -15.57 5.63
N PRO A 115 10.48 -14.44 4.90
CA PRO A 115 11.47 -13.42 5.25
C PRO A 115 11.34 -13.06 6.73
N PRO A 116 12.46 -12.88 7.45
CA PRO A 116 12.41 -12.52 8.86
C PRO A 116 11.44 -11.36 9.09
N THR A 117 10.74 -11.39 10.21
CA THR A 117 9.80 -10.33 10.61
C THR A 117 10.41 -8.91 10.53
N SER A 118 11.74 -8.79 10.53
CA SER A 118 12.49 -7.56 10.29
C SER A 118 12.29 -7.01 8.85
N TYR A 119 12.22 -7.87 7.84
CA TYR A 119 11.91 -7.49 6.45
C TYR A 119 10.47 -7.03 6.31
N MET A 120 9.56 -7.79 6.96
CA MET A 120 8.14 -7.46 7.04
C MET A 120 7.91 -6.15 7.80
N ARG A 121 8.69 -5.88 8.84
CA ARG A 121 8.60 -4.66 9.63
C ARG A 121 8.78 -3.40 8.77
N HIS A 122 9.64 -3.44 7.76
CA HIS A 122 9.86 -2.29 6.87
C HIS A 122 8.63 -1.97 5.99
N TYR A 123 7.88 -2.99 5.57
CA TYR A 123 6.67 -2.81 4.74
C TYR A 123 5.39 -2.57 5.55
N PHE A 124 5.32 -3.06 6.80
CA PHE A 124 4.08 -3.12 7.58
C PHE A 124 4.09 -2.33 8.90
N THR A 125 5.23 -1.78 9.31
CA THR A 125 5.22 -0.86 10.45
C THR A 125 4.56 0.45 10.05
N GLU A 126 3.71 0.97 10.94
CA GLU A 126 3.35 2.38 10.91
C GLU A 126 4.64 3.18 10.80
N PRO A 127 4.74 4.11 9.84
CA PRO A 127 5.94 4.91 9.73
C PRO A 127 6.24 5.57 11.07
N SER A 128 7.45 5.43 11.54
CA SER A 128 7.90 6.03 12.81
C SER A 128 7.57 7.53 12.78
N ARG A 129 7.49 8.16 13.95
CA ARG A 129 7.26 9.61 14.05
C ARG A 129 8.24 10.41 13.16
N HIS A 130 9.47 9.92 12.99
CA HIS A 130 10.47 10.53 12.13
C HIS A 130 10.17 10.30 10.64
N GLU A 131 9.71 9.12 10.26
CA GLU A 131 9.31 8.83 8.88
C GLU A 131 8.06 9.62 8.47
N LYS A 132 7.10 9.76 9.37
CA LYS A 132 5.91 10.62 9.15
C LYS A 132 6.33 12.07 8.87
N LYS A 133 7.31 12.59 9.64
CA LYS A 133 7.84 13.93 9.42
C LYS A 133 8.62 14.06 8.11
N LEU A 134 9.41 13.04 7.73
CA LEU A 134 10.10 13.03 6.45
C LEU A 134 9.12 13.03 5.27
N LEU A 135 8.13 12.15 5.31
CA LEU A 135 7.09 12.09 4.27
C LEU A 135 6.29 13.39 4.16
N ALA A 136 5.96 14.01 5.30
CA ALA A 136 5.28 15.30 5.32
C ALA A 136 6.16 16.42 4.72
N ALA A 137 7.47 16.42 5.03
CA ALA A 137 8.40 17.38 4.46
C ALA A 137 8.55 17.20 2.93
N LEU A 138 8.70 15.96 2.46
CA LEU A 138 8.80 15.67 1.02
C LEU A 138 7.54 16.09 0.28
N ARG A 139 6.36 15.80 0.83
CA ARG A 139 5.08 16.25 0.25
C ARG A 139 4.99 17.78 0.19
N TYR A 140 5.35 18.47 1.27
CA TYR A 140 5.33 19.93 1.29
C TYR A 140 6.27 20.54 0.26
N ILE A 141 7.48 19.95 0.10
CA ILE A 141 8.43 20.37 -0.95
C ILE A 141 7.82 20.17 -2.32
N ASP A 142 7.24 19.01 -2.60
CA ASP A 142 6.64 18.66 -3.89
C ASP A 142 5.45 19.59 -4.26
N GLU A 143 4.59 19.86 -3.30
CA GLU A 143 3.45 20.77 -3.46
C GLU A 143 3.85 22.23 -3.66
N ASN A 144 5.06 22.63 -3.23
CA ASN A 144 5.55 24.00 -3.29
C ASN A 144 6.80 24.18 -4.17
N LEU A 145 7.09 23.26 -5.09
CA LEU A 145 8.26 23.31 -5.98
C LEU A 145 8.37 24.59 -6.81
N TYR A 146 7.26 25.24 -7.10
CA TYR A 146 7.19 26.48 -7.89
C TYR A 146 7.03 27.73 -7.02
N SER A 147 7.16 27.60 -5.70
CA SER A 147 7.07 28.70 -4.72
C SER A 147 8.44 28.95 -4.08
N GLU A 148 8.56 30.06 -3.33
CA GLU A 148 9.77 30.28 -2.52
C GLU A 148 9.85 29.27 -1.38
N LEU A 149 10.62 28.20 -1.58
CA LEU A 149 10.94 27.21 -0.57
C LEU A 149 12.19 27.61 0.21
N SER A 150 12.07 27.69 1.52
CA SER A 150 13.22 27.85 2.43
C SER A 150 13.35 26.65 3.36
N LEU A 151 14.55 26.44 3.87
CA LEU A 151 14.81 25.41 4.88
C LEU A 151 13.91 25.62 6.12
N GLU A 152 13.71 26.88 6.50
CA GLU A 152 12.90 27.30 7.62
C GLU A 152 11.43 26.97 7.42
N SER A 153 10.89 27.22 6.22
CA SER A 153 9.48 26.93 5.90
C SER A 153 9.20 25.43 5.92
N VAL A 154 10.07 24.61 5.36
CA VAL A 154 9.94 23.15 5.38
C VAL A 154 10.07 22.60 6.81
N ALA A 155 11.06 23.07 7.55
CA ALA A 155 11.26 22.65 8.94
C ALA A 155 10.07 23.02 9.83
N ALA A 156 9.54 24.25 9.69
CA ALA A 156 8.36 24.70 10.42
C ALA A 156 7.13 23.85 10.10
N HIS A 157 6.91 23.47 8.83
CA HIS A 157 5.81 22.62 8.41
C HIS A 157 5.78 21.26 9.15
N VAL A 158 6.96 20.70 9.43
CA VAL A 158 7.07 19.43 10.16
C VAL A 158 7.34 19.59 11.65
N CYS A 159 7.17 20.80 12.18
CA CYS A 159 7.41 21.15 13.58
C CYS A 159 8.81 20.73 14.06
N LEU A 160 9.85 21.16 13.33
CA LEU A 160 11.27 20.98 13.65
C LEU A 160 12.00 22.34 13.51
N SER A 161 13.13 22.51 14.25
CA SER A 161 14.03 23.62 13.96
C SER A 161 14.80 23.38 12.66
N ALA A 162 15.16 24.42 11.92
CA ALA A 162 15.88 24.32 10.65
C ALA A 162 17.20 23.53 10.79
N ASN A 163 17.96 23.77 11.84
CA ASN A 163 19.21 23.05 12.12
C ASN A 163 18.99 21.55 12.40
N TYR A 164 17.93 21.20 13.12
CA TYR A 164 17.60 19.81 13.37
C TYR A 164 17.08 19.14 12.08
N PHE A 165 16.21 19.82 11.35
CA PHE A 165 15.65 19.31 10.09
C PHE A 165 16.76 19.05 9.06
N SER A 166 17.69 19.99 8.86
CA SER A 166 18.82 19.81 7.94
C SER A 166 19.63 18.54 8.23
N ARG A 167 20.03 18.35 9.51
CA ARG A 167 20.77 17.13 9.92
C ARG A 167 19.93 15.86 9.79
N PHE A 168 18.66 15.94 10.16
CA PHE A 168 17.72 14.84 10.05
C PHE A 168 17.50 14.42 8.59
N PHE A 169 17.26 15.39 7.71
CA PHE A 169 17.01 15.18 6.28
C PHE A 169 18.24 14.59 5.59
N LYS A 170 19.42 15.19 5.82
CA LYS A 170 20.69 14.71 5.29
C LYS A 170 21.02 13.27 5.72
N LYS A 171 20.73 12.90 6.97
CA LYS A 171 20.96 11.54 7.46
C LYS A 171 20.07 10.50 6.78
N ARG A 172 18.92 10.90 6.23
CA ARG A 172 17.92 10.00 5.67
C ARG A 172 17.92 9.95 4.16
N GLN A 173 18.32 11.03 3.50
CA GLN A 173 18.32 11.15 2.04
C GLN A 173 19.74 11.16 1.42
N GLY A 174 20.78 11.24 2.24
CA GLY A 174 22.16 11.25 1.82
C GLY A 174 22.78 12.62 1.94
#